data_abd2fa53b0f41f2f9072e49fe823d18f
#
_entry.id   abd2fa53b0f41f2f9072e49fe823d18f
#
_cell.length_a   1.000
_cell.length_b   1.000
_cell.length_c   1.000
_cell.angle_alpha   90.00
_cell.angle_beta   90.00
_cell.angle_gamma   90.00
#
_symmetry.space_group_name_H-M   'P 1'
#
loop_
_entity.id
_entity.type
_entity.pdbx_description
1 polymer ?
#
loop_
_entity_poly.entity_id
_entity_poly.type
_entity_poly.pdbx_seq_one_letter_code
_entity_poly.pdbx_strand_id
1 'polypeptide(L)'
;EIMGFMPVNSHGKTALLKLLERNLPLYDGYIYYGGEKVNTWKENYKAANRISIIQEKSSLAGNLNIADNIFVLRPGFRQWVIRTKILNRQMEPFLEDIGMDIPLNKDVEKLSTFERIIVELLRAVIMGYHLIVLDEVGALVSDDELKKLHGIIRRYVKKGFSFLYICSHLEEISSICDRCALFTNGRIQKILEREELFNDPPVTYMTEYNDMVRYHTEKREGQQAAPVVFQWKGYGEDAACNFSFDVHKGECLAVQIMDARGMEELRKILTGDILPESGEILLNGKQTEIPGNGRIAVIQERTTK
;
A
#
# COMPACT_ATOMS: atom_id res chain seq x y z
N GLU A 1 0.99 -7.84 18.63
CA GLU A 1 1.98 -6.80 18.37
C GLU A 1 1.98 -6.39 16.90
N ILE A 2 2.19 -5.10 16.63
CA ILE A 2 2.37 -4.55 15.29
C ILE A 2 3.79 -3.98 15.23
N MET A 3 4.67 -4.69 14.52
CA MET A 3 6.03 -4.25 14.28
C MET A 3 6.08 -3.49 12.95
N GLY A 4 6.41 -2.21 13.00
CA GLY A 4 6.70 -1.40 11.82
C GLY A 4 8.05 -1.78 11.22
N PHE A 5 8.14 -1.74 9.92
CA PHE A 5 9.39 -1.90 9.19
C PHE A 5 9.45 -0.80 8.14
N MET A 6 10.32 0.17 8.36
CA MET A 6 10.48 1.32 7.49
C MET A 6 11.73 1.18 6.63
N PRO A 7 11.59 0.87 5.34
CA PRO A 7 12.71 0.89 4.42
C PRO A 7 13.04 2.35 4.06
N VAL A 8 14.21 2.83 4.48
CA VAL A 8 14.70 4.17 4.09
C VAL A 8 15.12 4.19 2.63
N ASN A 9 15.55 3.04 2.11
CA ASN A 9 15.77 2.81 0.69
C ASN A 9 15.27 1.43 0.29
N SER A 10 15.10 1.21 -1.02
CA SER A 10 14.56 -0.05 -1.55
C SER A 10 15.53 -1.24 -1.44
N HIS A 11 16.80 -1.02 -1.03
CA HIS A 11 17.81 -2.07 -1.00
C HIS A 11 17.57 -3.08 0.13
N GLY A 12 17.30 -4.32 -0.26
CA GLY A 12 17.14 -5.44 0.68
C GLY A 12 15.70 -5.75 1.10
N LYS A 13 14.73 -4.83 0.97
CA LYS A 13 13.30 -5.09 1.29
C LYS A 13 12.78 -6.31 0.53
N THR A 14 12.95 -6.32 -0.80
CA THR A 14 12.52 -7.42 -1.66
C THR A 14 13.20 -8.75 -1.30
N ALA A 15 14.48 -8.72 -0.93
CA ALA A 15 15.19 -9.92 -0.49
C ALA A 15 14.62 -10.46 0.83
N LEU A 16 14.32 -9.57 1.80
CA LEU A 16 13.67 -9.94 3.05
C LEU A 16 12.31 -10.60 2.81
N LEU A 17 11.46 -10.00 1.97
CA LEU A 17 10.15 -10.58 1.64
C LEU A 17 10.30 -11.96 1.00
N LYS A 18 11.21 -12.13 0.03
CA LYS A 18 11.48 -13.42 -0.59
C LYS A 18 12.03 -14.46 0.38
N LEU A 19 12.82 -14.05 1.38
CA LEU A 19 13.25 -14.94 2.46
C LEU A 19 12.07 -15.39 3.33
N LEU A 20 11.17 -14.48 3.67
CA LEU A 20 9.95 -14.79 4.43
C LEU A 20 8.99 -15.68 3.62
N GLU A 21 8.90 -15.48 2.30
CA GLU A 21 8.17 -16.36 1.37
C GLU A 21 8.90 -17.67 1.10
N ARG A 22 10.17 -17.79 1.53
CA ARG A 22 11.06 -18.97 1.30
C ARG A 22 11.47 -19.19 -0.15
N ASN A 23 11.40 -18.15 -0.95
CA ASN A 23 11.82 -18.17 -2.34
C ASN A 23 13.35 -17.97 -2.49
N LEU A 24 14.05 -17.63 -1.40
CA LEU A 24 15.50 -17.49 -1.36
C LEU A 24 16.09 -18.34 -0.22
N PRO A 25 17.27 -18.96 -0.43
CA PRO A 25 18.00 -19.60 0.64
C PRO A 25 18.61 -18.56 1.60
N LEU A 26 18.64 -18.88 2.90
CA LEU A 26 19.39 -18.11 3.88
C LEU A 26 20.85 -18.54 3.82
N TYR A 27 21.77 -17.62 3.48
CA TYR A 27 23.19 -17.91 3.35
C TYR A 27 23.92 -17.96 4.70
N ASP A 28 23.50 -17.10 5.64
CA ASP A 28 24.07 -17.00 6.98
C ASP A 28 22.99 -16.57 7.98
N GLY A 29 23.20 -16.90 9.25
CA GLY A 29 22.29 -16.58 10.33
C GLY A 29 21.16 -17.60 10.52
N TYR A 30 20.18 -17.19 11.32
CA TYR A 30 19.08 -18.05 11.75
C TYR A 30 17.76 -17.30 11.76
N ILE A 31 16.70 -17.96 11.31
CA ILE A 31 15.32 -17.49 11.45
C ILE A 31 14.64 -18.38 12.47
N TYR A 32 14.00 -17.77 13.45
CA TYR A 32 13.20 -18.45 14.46
C TYR A 32 11.74 -18.03 14.33
N TYR A 33 10.83 -18.99 14.38
CA TYR A 33 9.39 -18.77 14.42
C TYR A 33 8.79 -19.55 15.59
N GLY A 34 8.14 -18.83 16.53
CA GLY A 34 7.59 -19.47 17.72
C GLY A 34 8.63 -20.22 18.57
N GLY A 35 9.89 -19.77 18.56
CA GLY A 35 11.02 -20.42 19.25
C GLY A 35 11.67 -21.56 18.46
N GLU A 36 11.09 -22.00 17.34
CA GLU A 36 11.68 -23.04 16.48
C GLU A 36 12.49 -22.44 15.33
N LYS A 37 13.65 -23.07 15.05
CA LYS A 37 14.49 -22.69 13.93
C LYS A 37 13.83 -23.09 12.61
N VAL A 38 13.76 -22.16 11.67
CA VAL A 38 13.03 -22.33 10.40
C VAL A 38 13.86 -21.97 9.16
N ASN A 39 15.16 -22.24 9.19
CA ASN A 39 16.09 -21.90 8.10
C ASN A 39 15.86 -22.67 6.81
N THR A 40 15.48 -23.96 6.92
CA THR A 40 15.26 -24.82 5.76
C THR A 40 13.79 -25.14 5.57
N TRP A 41 13.39 -25.41 4.31
CA TRP A 41 12.01 -25.79 4.06
C TRP A 41 11.61 -27.13 4.74
N LYS A 42 12.58 -28.04 4.99
CA LYS A 42 12.36 -29.29 5.72
C LYS A 42 12.10 -29.05 7.20
N GLU A 43 12.87 -28.17 7.84
CA GLU A 43 12.63 -27.71 9.22
C GLU A 43 11.33 -26.95 9.30
N ASN A 44 10.99 -26.29 8.23
CA ASN A 44 9.85 -25.41 8.04
C ASN A 44 8.54 -26.10 7.73
N TYR A 45 8.53 -27.39 7.38
CA TYR A 45 7.31 -28.07 6.93
C TYR A 45 6.18 -28.05 7.95
N LYS A 46 6.49 -28.05 9.23
CA LYS A 46 5.50 -27.93 10.33
C LYS A 46 5.13 -26.48 10.65
N ALA A 47 6.07 -25.55 10.52
CA ALA A 47 5.87 -24.11 10.71
C ALA A 47 5.49 -23.42 9.40
N ALA A 48 5.49 -24.19 8.34
CA ALA A 48 5.54 -23.77 6.96
C ALA A 48 4.46 -22.79 6.53
N ASN A 49 3.36 -22.75 7.16
CA ASN A 49 2.20 -22.03 6.66
C ASN A 49 1.70 -20.95 7.64
N ARG A 50 2.62 -20.35 8.40
CA ARG A 50 2.21 -19.45 9.48
C ARG A 50 2.54 -17.98 9.22
N ILE A 51 3.13 -17.67 8.07
CA ILE A 51 3.39 -16.29 7.60
C ILE A 51 2.57 -16.07 6.34
N SER A 52 1.73 -15.04 6.34
CA SER A 52 1.03 -14.56 5.15
C SER A 52 1.59 -13.22 4.75
N ILE A 53 1.80 -12.98 3.46
CA ILE A 53 2.27 -11.71 2.93
C ILE A 53 1.17 -11.15 2.03
N ILE A 54 0.73 -9.94 2.32
CA ILE A 54 -0.25 -9.16 1.57
C ILE A 54 0.48 -7.95 0.99
N GLN A 55 0.44 -7.82 -0.33
CA GLN A 55 1.18 -6.81 -1.08
C GLN A 55 0.33 -6.28 -2.22
N GLU A 56 0.81 -5.27 -2.93
CA GLU A 56 0.12 -4.67 -4.07
C GLU A 56 -0.41 -5.70 -5.07
N LYS A 57 0.44 -6.63 -5.48
CA LYS A 57 0.01 -7.74 -6.34
C LYS A 57 -0.69 -8.79 -5.51
N SER A 58 -2.01 -8.77 -5.55
CA SER A 58 -2.84 -9.74 -4.83
C SER A 58 -2.49 -11.18 -5.20
N SER A 59 -2.43 -12.04 -4.19
CA SER A 59 -2.23 -13.49 -4.33
C SER A 59 -3.54 -14.27 -4.54
N LEU A 60 -4.67 -13.57 -4.69
CA LEU A 60 -5.96 -14.17 -4.98
C LEU A 60 -6.06 -14.56 -6.47
N ALA A 61 -6.66 -15.71 -6.73
CA ALA A 61 -6.97 -16.14 -8.09
C ALA A 61 -8.18 -15.35 -8.63
N GLY A 62 -7.96 -14.46 -9.61
CA GLY A 62 -8.97 -13.54 -10.12
C GLY A 62 -10.20 -14.22 -10.70
N ASN A 63 -10.01 -15.37 -11.37
CA ASN A 63 -11.04 -16.17 -11.99
C ASN A 63 -11.87 -17.03 -11.02
N LEU A 64 -11.62 -16.94 -9.72
CA LEU A 64 -12.36 -17.64 -8.68
C LEU A 64 -13.13 -16.65 -7.80
N ASN A 65 -14.21 -17.12 -7.19
CA ASN A 65 -14.94 -16.35 -6.20
C ASN A 65 -14.18 -16.31 -4.84
N ILE A 66 -14.65 -15.50 -3.91
CA ILE A 66 -14.02 -15.31 -2.59
C ILE A 66 -13.98 -16.62 -1.81
N ALA A 67 -15.09 -17.37 -1.78
CA ALA A 67 -15.18 -18.63 -1.04
C ALA A 67 -14.13 -19.64 -1.53
N ASP A 68 -13.96 -19.76 -2.84
CA ASP A 68 -12.98 -20.66 -3.43
C ASP A 68 -11.54 -20.23 -3.08
N ASN A 69 -11.24 -18.95 -3.14
CA ASN A 69 -9.93 -18.41 -2.75
C ASN A 69 -9.57 -18.66 -1.28
N ILE A 70 -10.55 -18.65 -0.40
CA ILE A 70 -10.33 -18.85 1.04
C ILE A 70 -10.23 -20.33 1.39
N PHE A 71 -11.10 -21.18 0.85
CA PHE A 71 -11.27 -22.54 1.36
C PHE A 71 -10.56 -23.61 0.53
N VAL A 72 -10.43 -23.44 -0.80
CA VAL A 72 -9.80 -24.46 -1.66
C VAL A 72 -8.33 -24.66 -1.32
N LEU A 73 -7.64 -23.58 -0.95
CA LEU A 73 -6.22 -23.61 -0.58
C LEU A 73 -5.95 -24.08 0.87
N ARG A 74 -7.00 -24.36 1.65
CA ARG A 74 -6.86 -24.77 3.05
C ARG A 74 -6.27 -26.18 3.15
N PRO A 75 -5.17 -26.41 3.89
CA PRO A 75 -4.63 -27.73 4.13
C PRO A 75 -5.70 -28.65 4.73
N GLY A 76 -5.87 -29.84 4.15
CA GLY A 76 -6.86 -30.81 4.62
C GLY A 76 -8.28 -30.65 4.05
N PHE A 77 -8.49 -29.68 3.17
CA PHE A 77 -9.75 -29.59 2.43
C PHE A 77 -9.88 -30.77 1.45
N ARG A 78 -10.81 -31.70 1.74
CA ARG A 78 -11.05 -32.93 0.96
C ARG A 78 -12.45 -33.01 0.35
N GLN A 79 -13.18 -31.89 0.32
CA GLN A 79 -14.55 -31.91 -0.22
C GLN A 79 -14.52 -31.73 -1.74
N TRP A 80 -15.08 -32.72 -2.43
CA TRP A 80 -15.27 -32.70 -3.90
C TRP A 80 -16.37 -31.73 -4.34
N VAL A 81 -17.25 -31.33 -3.41
CA VAL A 81 -18.35 -30.38 -3.66
C VAL A 81 -18.31 -29.28 -2.61
N ILE A 82 -18.07 -28.08 -3.09
CA ILE A 82 -18.12 -26.87 -2.26
C ILE A 82 -19.58 -26.49 -2.04
N ARG A 83 -20.06 -26.64 -0.80
CA ARG A 83 -21.41 -26.19 -0.42
C ARG A 83 -21.32 -24.74 0.06
N THR A 84 -21.59 -23.80 -0.82
CA THR A 84 -21.51 -22.34 -0.56
C THR A 84 -22.26 -21.92 0.71
N LYS A 85 -23.41 -22.54 1.02
CA LYS A 85 -24.15 -22.25 2.26
C LYS A 85 -23.39 -22.60 3.54
N ILE A 86 -22.58 -23.67 3.52
CA ILE A 86 -21.77 -24.08 4.68
C ILE A 86 -20.61 -23.10 4.82
N LEU A 87 -19.98 -22.72 3.70
CA LEU A 87 -18.87 -21.76 3.69
C LEU A 87 -19.32 -20.38 4.18
N ASN A 88 -20.47 -19.90 3.70
CA ASN A 88 -21.05 -18.63 4.14
C ASN A 88 -21.23 -18.63 5.66
N ARG A 89 -21.83 -19.68 6.22
CA ARG A 89 -22.00 -19.79 7.68
C ARG A 89 -20.68 -19.81 8.43
N GLN A 90 -19.60 -20.37 7.86
CA GLN A 90 -18.28 -20.37 8.48
C GLN A 90 -17.61 -18.99 8.42
N MET A 91 -17.91 -18.21 7.39
CA MET A 91 -17.34 -16.86 7.18
C MET A 91 -18.11 -15.76 7.92
N GLU A 92 -19.41 -15.97 8.12
CA GLU A 92 -20.30 -14.98 8.74
C GLU A 92 -19.72 -14.38 10.04
N PRO A 93 -19.20 -15.17 11.01
CA PRO A 93 -18.60 -14.62 12.22
C PRO A 93 -17.36 -13.74 11.96
N PHE A 94 -16.60 -14.03 10.90
CA PHE A 94 -15.41 -13.22 10.55
C PHE A 94 -15.82 -11.93 9.87
N LEU A 95 -16.83 -11.96 9.00
CA LEU A 95 -17.35 -10.76 8.33
C LEU A 95 -18.05 -9.83 9.31
N GLU A 96 -18.87 -10.38 10.21
CA GLU A 96 -19.49 -9.63 11.31
C GLU A 96 -18.43 -8.98 12.22
N ASP A 97 -17.38 -9.74 12.56
CA ASP A 97 -16.29 -9.27 13.40
C ASP A 97 -15.56 -8.05 12.81
N ILE A 98 -15.39 -8.00 11.48
CA ILE A 98 -14.77 -6.85 10.80
C ILE A 98 -15.78 -5.77 10.40
N GLY A 99 -17.09 -6.02 10.55
CA GLY A 99 -18.16 -5.09 10.21
C GLY A 99 -18.29 -4.86 8.70
N MET A 100 -18.04 -5.90 7.90
CA MET A 100 -18.15 -5.84 6.43
C MET A 100 -19.13 -6.88 5.91
N ASP A 101 -19.92 -6.48 4.90
CA ASP A 101 -20.81 -7.38 4.16
C ASP A 101 -20.24 -7.59 2.76
N ILE A 102 -19.49 -8.67 2.60
CA ILE A 102 -18.88 -9.04 1.31
C ILE A 102 -19.50 -10.37 0.87
N PRO A 103 -20.26 -10.39 -0.24
CA PRO A 103 -20.85 -11.62 -0.75
C PRO A 103 -19.76 -12.61 -1.19
N LEU A 104 -19.71 -13.79 -0.57
CA LEU A 104 -18.64 -14.78 -0.82
C LEU A 104 -18.67 -15.39 -2.22
N ASN A 105 -19.77 -15.28 -2.93
CA ASN A 105 -19.91 -15.69 -4.34
C ASN A 105 -19.46 -14.64 -5.34
N LYS A 106 -19.00 -13.45 -4.86
CA LYS A 106 -18.49 -12.38 -5.71
C LYS A 106 -17.14 -12.80 -6.29
N ASP A 107 -16.94 -12.59 -7.59
CA ASP A 107 -15.68 -12.84 -8.27
C ASP A 107 -14.61 -11.87 -7.76
N VAL A 108 -13.39 -12.38 -7.57
CA VAL A 108 -12.28 -11.55 -7.05
C VAL A 108 -11.94 -10.39 -8.00
N GLU A 109 -12.10 -10.56 -9.29
CA GLU A 109 -11.88 -9.49 -10.29
C GLU A 109 -12.76 -8.26 -10.06
N LYS A 110 -13.95 -8.45 -9.49
CA LYS A 110 -14.94 -7.38 -9.22
C LYS A 110 -14.73 -6.69 -7.87
N LEU A 111 -13.74 -7.12 -7.09
CA LEU A 111 -13.42 -6.53 -5.81
C LEU A 111 -12.61 -5.25 -5.97
N SER A 112 -12.86 -4.26 -5.12
CA SER A 112 -11.96 -3.13 -4.93
C SER A 112 -10.62 -3.60 -4.36
N THR A 113 -9.60 -2.77 -4.44
CA THR A 113 -8.29 -3.08 -3.84
C THR A 113 -8.41 -3.30 -2.34
N PHE A 114 -9.17 -2.48 -1.65
CA PHE A 114 -9.45 -2.63 -0.22
C PHE A 114 -10.15 -3.97 0.09
N GLU A 115 -11.21 -4.33 -0.65
CA GLU A 115 -11.91 -5.60 -0.48
C GLU A 115 -10.96 -6.80 -0.68
N ARG A 116 -10.02 -6.73 -1.65
CA ARG A 116 -9.03 -7.78 -1.88
C ARG A 116 -8.08 -7.93 -0.69
N ILE A 117 -7.56 -6.82 -0.14
CA ILE A 117 -6.72 -6.83 1.05
C ILE A 117 -7.46 -7.49 2.23
N ILE A 118 -8.74 -7.16 2.42
CA ILE A 118 -9.56 -7.77 3.47
C ILE A 118 -9.76 -9.27 3.26
N VAL A 119 -10.03 -9.70 2.03
CA VAL A 119 -10.18 -11.13 1.70
C VAL A 119 -8.87 -11.89 1.96
N GLU A 120 -7.71 -11.32 1.60
CA GLU A 120 -6.41 -11.93 1.89
C GLU A 120 -6.13 -12.01 3.40
N LEU A 121 -6.48 -10.96 4.14
CA LEU A 121 -6.37 -10.95 5.60
C LEU A 121 -7.26 -12.04 6.22
N LEU A 122 -8.52 -12.12 5.81
CA LEU A 122 -9.44 -13.17 6.28
C LEU A 122 -8.94 -14.57 5.92
N ARG A 123 -8.42 -14.76 4.71
CA ARG A 123 -7.78 -16.02 4.32
C ARG A 123 -6.63 -16.38 5.26
N ALA A 124 -5.74 -15.43 5.56
CA ALA A 124 -4.62 -15.65 6.47
C ALA A 124 -5.10 -16.06 7.87
N VAL A 125 -6.11 -15.38 8.40
CA VAL A 125 -6.71 -15.68 9.71
C VAL A 125 -7.34 -17.08 9.74
N ILE A 126 -8.14 -17.44 8.73
CA ILE A 126 -8.81 -18.75 8.63
C ILE A 126 -7.81 -19.88 8.47
N MET A 127 -6.71 -19.63 7.75
CA MET A 127 -5.62 -20.60 7.61
C MET A 127 -4.77 -20.75 8.88
N GLY A 128 -4.96 -19.88 9.88
CA GLY A 128 -4.22 -19.91 11.13
C GLY A 128 -2.82 -19.33 11.04
N TYR A 129 -2.59 -18.41 10.11
CA TYR A 129 -1.34 -17.66 10.03
C TYR A 129 -1.28 -16.63 11.15
N HIS A 130 -0.38 -16.81 12.10
CA HIS A 130 -0.23 -15.92 13.24
C HIS A 130 0.66 -14.69 12.99
N LEU A 131 1.48 -14.73 11.94
CA LEU A 131 2.24 -13.58 11.47
C LEU A 131 1.75 -13.17 10.08
N ILE A 132 1.29 -11.94 9.97
CA ILE A 132 0.80 -11.35 8.72
C ILE A 132 1.68 -10.17 8.37
N VAL A 133 2.28 -10.21 7.19
CA VAL A 133 3.10 -9.12 6.64
C VAL A 133 2.22 -8.30 5.71
N LEU A 134 2.21 -6.99 5.92
CA LEU A 134 1.50 -6.02 5.09
C LEU A 134 2.55 -5.14 4.41
N ASP A 135 2.69 -5.23 3.09
CA ASP A 135 3.72 -4.53 2.32
C ASP A 135 3.12 -3.37 1.53
N GLU A 136 3.35 -2.14 2.01
CA GLU A 136 2.93 -0.87 1.40
C GLU A 136 1.41 -0.82 1.09
N VAL A 137 0.59 -1.47 1.91
CA VAL A 137 -0.86 -1.57 1.66
C VAL A 137 -1.58 -0.23 1.84
N GLY A 138 -1.04 0.68 2.63
CA GLY A 138 -1.62 2.01 2.84
C GLY A 138 -1.64 2.86 1.57
N ALA A 139 -0.64 2.72 0.71
CA ALA A 139 -0.58 3.42 -0.57
C ALA A 139 -1.65 2.97 -1.59
N LEU A 140 -2.33 1.85 -1.32
CA LEU A 140 -3.29 1.22 -2.25
C LEU A 140 -4.75 1.56 -1.93
N VAL A 141 -5.01 2.24 -0.82
CA VAL A 141 -6.35 2.47 -0.29
C VAL A 141 -6.53 3.95 0.09
N SER A 142 -7.77 4.39 0.22
CA SER A 142 -8.07 5.74 0.69
C SER A 142 -7.83 5.87 2.21
N ASP A 143 -7.71 7.10 2.71
CA ASP A 143 -7.48 7.38 4.14
C ASP A 143 -8.56 6.76 5.04
N ASP A 144 -9.82 6.75 4.59
CA ASP A 144 -10.93 6.17 5.36
C ASP A 144 -10.89 4.64 5.35
N GLU A 145 -10.49 4.04 4.24
CA GLU A 145 -10.25 2.59 4.14
C GLU A 145 -9.05 2.19 4.98
N LEU A 146 -7.98 3.01 5.00
CA LEU A 146 -6.80 2.78 5.83
C LEU A 146 -7.15 2.80 7.32
N LYS A 147 -7.95 3.76 7.77
CA LYS A 147 -8.45 3.80 9.16
C LYS A 147 -9.25 2.54 9.52
N LYS A 148 -10.10 2.06 8.60
CA LYS A 148 -10.86 0.82 8.77
C LYS A 148 -9.91 -0.39 8.86
N LEU A 149 -8.92 -0.48 7.96
CA LEU A 149 -7.90 -1.53 7.97
C LEU A 149 -7.14 -1.54 9.30
N HIS A 150 -6.69 -0.38 9.78
CA HIS A 150 -6.01 -0.24 11.07
C HIS A 150 -6.89 -0.71 12.24
N GLY A 151 -8.19 -0.41 12.21
CA GLY A 151 -9.16 -0.91 13.19
C GLY A 151 -9.26 -2.44 13.19
N ILE A 152 -9.29 -3.05 12.01
CA ILE A 152 -9.33 -4.51 11.82
C ILE A 152 -8.02 -5.15 12.32
N ILE A 153 -6.85 -4.62 11.95
CA ILE A 153 -5.54 -5.10 12.39
C ILE A 153 -5.46 -5.10 13.92
N ARG A 154 -5.81 -3.99 14.58
CA ARG A 154 -5.79 -3.87 16.05
C ARG A 154 -6.72 -4.89 16.73
N ARG A 155 -7.85 -5.21 16.11
CA ARG A 155 -8.79 -6.24 16.59
C ARG A 155 -8.16 -7.63 16.55
N TYR A 156 -7.46 -7.97 15.45
CA TYR A 156 -6.77 -9.25 15.33
C TYR A 156 -5.52 -9.35 16.23
N VAL A 157 -4.83 -8.25 16.48
CA VAL A 157 -3.76 -8.23 17.49
C VAL A 157 -4.29 -8.64 18.87
N LYS A 158 -5.46 -8.15 19.29
CA LYS A 158 -6.11 -8.56 20.54
C LYS A 158 -6.48 -10.05 20.56
N LYS A 159 -6.65 -10.69 19.39
CA LYS A 159 -6.89 -12.12 19.22
C LYS A 159 -5.60 -12.95 19.12
N GLY A 160 -4.42 -12.36 19.33
CA GLY A 160 -3.14 -13.04 19.35
C GLY A 160 -2.39 -13.09 18.01
N PHE A 161 -2.85 -12.36 17.01
CA PHE A 161 -2.12 -12.22 15.75
C PHE A 161 -1.01 -11.18 15.87
N SER A 162 0.06 -11.36 15.11
CA SER A 162 1.17 -10.42 14.98
C SER A 162 1.25 -9.89 13.57
N PHE A 163 1.62 -8.63 13.43
CA PHE A 163 1.75 -7.98 12.13
C PHE A 163 3.14 -7.40 11.95
N LEU A 164 3.71 -7.60 10.75
CA LEU A 164 4.84 -6.85 10.25
C LEU A 164 4.31 -5.85 9.23
N TYR A 165 4.31 -4.57 9.61
CA TYR A 165 3.75 -3.49 8.81
C TYR A 165 4.87 -2.76 8.09
N ILE A 166 5.02 -3.01 6.79
CA ILE A 166 6.06 -2.38 5.96
C ILE A 166 5.46 -1.16 5.30
N CYS A 167 6.01 0.00 5.62
CA CYS A 167 5.56 1.27 5.08
C CYS A 167 6.70 2.29 5.07
N SER A 168 6.78 3.11 4.03
CA SER A 168 7.74 4.19 3.89
C SER A 168 7.25 5.51 4.50
N HIS A 169 5.99 5.59 4.92
CA HIS A 169 5.38 6.79 5.48
C HIS A 169 5.38 6.76 7.01
N LEU A 170 6.12 7.71 7.60
CA LEU A 170 6.27 7.80 9.05
C LEU A 170 4.94 8.01 9.79
N GLU A 171 4.09 8.88 9.28
CA GLU A 171 2.78 9.19 9.88
C GLU A 171 1.91 7.95 9.99
N GLU A 172 1.93 7.11 8.97
CA GLU A 172 1.23 5.84 8.94
C GLU A 172 1.81 4.86 9.95
N ILE A 173 3.13 4.67 9.97
CA ILE A 173 3.84 3.83 10.94
C ILE A 173 3.50 4.25 12.38
N SER A 174 3.62 5.54 12.70
CA SER A 174 3.36 6.06 14.06
C SER A 174 1.90 5.89 14.47
N SER A 175 0.97 5.93 13.51
CA SER A 175 -0.46 5.79 13.80
C SER A 175 -0.86 4.39 14.26
N ILE A 176 -0.16 3.34 13.80
CA ILE A 176 -0.58 1.95 14.03
C ILE A 176 0.45 1.09 14.75
N CYS A 177 1.76 1.30 14.53
CA CYS A 177 2.79 0.40 15.02
C CYS A 177 3.11 0.58 16.49
N ASP A 178 3.48 -0.51 17.17
CA ASP A 178 3.95 -0.49 18.55
C ASP A 178 5.45 -0.16 18.63
N ARG A 179 6.21 -0.64 17.63
CA ARG A 179 7.65 -0.37 17.45
C ARG A 179 7.94 -0.30 15.95
N CYS A 180 9.06 0.30 15.56
CA CYS A 180 9.47 0.36 14.16
C CYS A 180 10.96 0.10 13.98
N ALA A 181 11.31 -0.83 13.08
CA ALA A 181 12.67 -1.04 12.63
C ALA A 181 12.98 -0.14 11.44
N LEU A 182 13.98 0.69 11.56
CA LEU A 182 14.56 1.48 10.46
C LEU A 182 15.54 0.61 9.69
N PHE A 183 15.24 0.39 8.42
CA PHE A 183 16.01 -0.50 7.56
C PHE A 183 16.69 0.26 6.42
N THR A 184 18.01 0.17 6.35
CA THR A 184 18.82 0.86 5.34
C THR A 184 19.96 -0.04 4.89
N ASN A 185 20.19 -0.14 3.59
CA ASN A 185 21.30 -0.89 3.00
C ASN A 185 21.40 -2.35 3.51
N GLY A 186 20.26 -3.02 3.65
CA GLY A 186 20.21 -4.41 4.09
C GLY A 186 20.42 -4.63 5.60
N ARG A 187 20.40 -3.57 6.42
CA ARG A 187 20.61 -3.63 7.87
C ARG A 187 19.55 -2.87 8.64
N ILE A 188 19.20 -3.35 9.82
CA ILE A 188 18.41 -2.59 10.78
C ILE A 188 19.37 -1.62 11.48
N GLN A 189 19.15 -0.33 11.29
CA GLN A 189 19.94 0.74 11.91
C GLN A 189 19.51 0.97 13.37
N LYS A 190 18.21 1.01 13.59
CA LYS A 190 17.63 1.24 14.91
C LYS A 190 16.24 0.62 14.97
N ILE A 191 15.84 0.22 16.16
CA ILE A 191 14.45 -0.09 16.48
C ILE A 191 13.96 1.05 17.37
N LEU A 192 12.91 1.73 16.92
CA LEU A 192 12.25 2.80 17.63
C LEU A 192 11.07 2.24 18.41
N GLU A 193 11.01 2.56 19.69
CA GLU A 193 9.84 2.27 20.51
C GLU A 193 8.73 3.30 20.25
N ARG A 194 7.50 2.99 20.65
CA ARG A 194 6.33 3.83 20.38
C ARG A 194 6.53 5.29 20.81
N GLU A 195 7.16 5.53 21.94
CA GLU A 195 7.41 6.87 22.46
C GLU A 195 8.38 7.66 21.57
N GLU A 196 9.39 7.00 21.03
CA GLU A 196 10.37 7.61 20.11
C GLU A 196 9.73 7.94 18.75
N LEU A 197 8.77 7.14 18.29
CA LEU A 197 8.04 7.39 17.03
C LEU A 197 7.27 8.73 17.04
N PHE A 198 6.84 9.20 18.24
CA PHE A 198 6.11 10.44 18.38
C PHE A 198 7.00 11.64 18.74
N ASN A 199 8.04 11.44 19.56
CA ASN A 199 8.83 12.53 20.15
C ASN A 199 10.10 12.86 19.36
N ASP A 200 10.66 11.88 18.66
CA ASP A 200 11.90 12.04 17.89
C ASP A 200 11.72 11.39 16.51
N PRO A 201 11.11 12.12 15.58
CA PRO A 201 10.76 11.54 14.29
C PRO A 201 12.02 10.98 13.61
N PRO A 202 11.91 9.78 12.99
CA PRO A 202 13.03 9.10 12.32
C PRO A 202 13.73 9.90 11.22
N VAL A 203 13.23 11.06 10.87
CA VAL A 203 13.84 12.04 9.95
C VAL A 203 15.30 12.35 10.33
N THR A 204 15.63 12.33 11.63
CA THR A 204 17.01 12.55 12.12
C THR A 204 17.95 11.41 11.70
N TYR A 205 17.43 10.22 11.44
CA TYR A 205 18.19 9.04 11.03
C TYR A 205 18.20 8.83 9.51
N MET A 206 17.44 9.63 8.77
CA MET A 206 17.37 9.62 7.31
C MET A 206 18.31 10.67 6.73
N THR A 207 19.62 10.47 6.84
CA THR A 207 20.62 11.42 6.29
C THR A 207 20.38 11.71 4.81
N GLU A 208 20.06 10.70 4.01
CA GLU A 208 19.74 10.87 2.59
C GLU A 208 18.48 11.70 2.34
N TYR A 209 17.46 11.54 3.19
CA TYR A 209 16.24 12.35 3.13
C TYR A 209 16.52 13.81 3.54
N ASN A 210 17.29 14.03 4.57
CA ASN A 210 17.70 15.37 5.00
C ASN A 210 18.51 16.09 3.93
N ASP A 211 19.40 15.40 3.24
CA ASP A 211 20.20 15.97 2.15
C ASP A 211 19.30 16.32 0.95
N MET A 212 18.30 15.50 0.65
CA MET A 212 17.31 15.77 -0.40
C MET A 212 16.43 16.97 -0.05
N VAL A 213 15.95 17.06 1.20
CA VAL A 213 15.14 18.19 1.68
C VAL A 213 15.96 19.47 1.68
N ARG A 214 17.22 19.45 2.16
CA ARG A 214 18.14 20.60 2.11
C ARG A 214 18.37 21.06 0.67
N TYR A 215 18.66 20.16 -0.25
CA TYR A 215 18.86 20.48 -1.65
C TYR A 215 17.65 21.21 -2.27
N HIS A 216 16.42 20.78 -1.93
CA HIS A 216 15.22 21.46 -2.40
C HIS A 216 14.97 22.80 -1.70
N THR A 217 15.31 22.94 -0.43
CA THR A 217 15.12 24.19 0.34
C THR A 217 16.10 25.26 -0.11
N GLU A 218 17.39 24.91 -0.26
CA GLU A 218 18.41 25.83 -0.73
C GLU A 218 18.17 26.33 -2.16
N LYS A 219 17.56 25.48 -3.03
CA LYS A 219 17.22 25.86 -4.39
C LYS A 219 16.05 26.85 -4.47
N ARG A 220 15.16 26.89 -3.45
CA ARG A 220 14.03 27.84 -3.40
C ARG A 220 14.42 29.25 -2.98
N GLU A 221 15.46 29.41 -2.15
CA GLU A 221 15.87 30.73 -1.62
C GLU A 221 16.57 31.61 -2.67
N GLY A 222 17.00 31.08 -3.80
CA GLY A 222 17.75 31.81 -4.84
C GLY A 222 17.02 32.04 -6.16
N GLN A 223 15.78 31.60 -6.34
CA GLN A 223 15.07 31.74 -7.62
C GLN A 223 14.24 33.01 -7.68
N GLN A 224 14.66 34.00 -8.48
CA GLN A 224 13.77 34.97 -9.10
C GLN A 224 12.66 34.21 -9.82
N ALA A 225 11.40 34.71 -9.74
CA ALA A 225 10.21 34.08 -10.29
C ALA A 225 10.43 33.53 -11.70
N ALA A 226 10.62 32.20 -11.79
CA ALA A 226 10.78 31.52 -13.07
C ALA A 226 9.47 31.64 -13.87
N PRO A 227 9.53 31.74 -15.21
CA PRO A 227 8.32 31.87 -16.02
C PRO A 227 7.41 30.66 -15.84
N VAL A 228 6.09 30.91 -15.77
CA VAL A 228 5.08 29.87 -15.73
C VAL A 228 5.06 29.11 -17.04
N VAL A 229 5.22 27.82 -16.99
CA VAL A 229 5.23 26.92 -18.16
C VAL A 229 3.91 26.20 -18.37
N PHE A 230 3.18 25.97 -17.29
CA PHE A 230 1.86 25.31 -17.32
C PHE A 230 0.93 26.00 -16.33
N GLN A 231 -0.30 26.27 -16.73
CA GLN A 231 -1.37 26.77 -15.89
C GLN A 231 -2.62 25.96 -16.11
N TRP A 232 -3.25 25.60 -15.00
CA TRP A 232 -4.61 25.08 -14.97
C TRP A 232 -5.49 26.09 -14.28
N LYS A 233 -6.53 26.53 -14.94
CA LYS A 233 -7.55 27.43 -14.38
C LYS A 233 -8.90 26.72 -14.47
N GLY A 234 -9.37 26.21 -13.36
CA GLY A 234 -10.69 25.57 -13.27
C GLY A 234 -11.77 26.60 -12.95
N TYR A 235 -12.92 26.46 -13.59
CA TYR A 235 -14.11 27.30 -13.36
C TYR A 235 -15.33 26.38 -13.27
N GLY A 236 -15.69 25.86 -12.11
CA GLY A 236 -16.85 24.96 -11.98
C GLY A 236 -17.36 24.85 -10.56
N GLU A 237 -18.59 24.38 -10.41
CA GLU A 237 -19.19 24.10 -9.11
C GLU A 237 -18.78 22.71 -8.58
N ASP A 238 -18.32 21.81 -9.45
CA ASP A 238 -17.85 20.48 -9.08
C ASP A 238 -16.42 20.48 -8.53
N ALA A 239 -16.17 19.67 -7.52
CA ALA A 239 -14.91 19.63 -6.78
C ALA A 239 -13.68 19.35 -7.67
N ALA A 240 -13.83 18.60 -8.76
CA ALA A 240 -12.77 18.28 -9.71
C ALA A 240 -12.40 19.45 -10.64
N CYS A 241 -13.26 20.44 -10.80
CA CYS A 241 -13.10 21.55 -11.73
C CYS A 241 -12.83 22.89 -11.06
N ASN A 242 -12.90 22.99 -9.73
CA ASN A 242 -12.80 24.27 -9.00
C ASN A 242 -11.43 24.48 -8.33
N PHE A 243 -10.35 24.08 -8.99
CA PHE A 243 -9.01 24.39 -8.50
C PHE A 243 -8.14 24.95 -9.61
N SER A 244 -7.17 25.77 -9.24
CA SER A 244 -6.22 26.35 -10.19
C SER A 244 -4.80 26.19 -9.65
N PHE A 245 -3.86 25.93 -10.52
CA PHE A 245 -2.45 25.86 -10.17
C PHE A 245 -1.55 26.24 -11.35
N ASP A 246 -0.37 26.69 -11.01
CA ASP A 246 0.67 27.07 -11.95
C ASP A 246 1.91 26.21 -11.72
N VAL A 247 2.61 25.83 -12.79
CA VAL A 247 3.91 25.15 -12.71
C VAL A 247 4.95 26.05 -13.39
N HIS A 248 6.01 26.37 -12.65
CA HIS A 248 7.09 27.19 -13.14
C HIS A 248 8.21 26.36 -13.78
N LYS A 249 9.00 26.99 -14.63
CA LYS A 249 10.15 26.34 -15.28
C LYS A 249 11.14 25.79 -14.23
N GLY A 250 11.37 24.47 -14.28
CA GLY A 250 12.29 23.78 -13.36
C GLY A 250 11.67 23.48 -11.99
N GLU A 251 10.35 23.69 -11.82
CA GLU A 251 9.61 23.34 -10.60
C GLU A 251 9.11 21.89 -10.65
N CYS A 252 9.04 21.26 -9.50
CA CYS A 252 8.30 20.04 -9.26
C CYS A 252 7.13 20.36 -8.32
N LEU A 253 5.91 20.35 -8.85
CA LEU A 253 4.70 20.58 -8.11
C LEU A 253 4.06 19.23 -7.72
N ALA A 254 3.82 19.02 -6.44
CA ALA A 254 3.04 17.87 -5.96
C ALA A 254 1.57 18.27 -5.84
N VAL A 255 0.68 17.49 -6.45
CA VAL A 255 -0.76 17.67 -6.34
C VAL A 255 -1.34 16.46 -5.62
N GLN A 256 -1.88 16.69 -4.42
CA GLN A 256 -2.55 15.64 -3.66
C GLN A 256 -4.06 15.73 -3.90
N ILE A 257 -4.65 14.65 -4.38
CA ILE A 257 -6.09 14.52 -4.61
C ILE A 257 -6.64 13.50 -3.64
N MET A 258 -7.63 13.90 -2.86
CA MET A 258 -8.19 13.09 -1.77
C MET A 258 -9.22 12.04 -2.27
N ASP A 259 -9.58 12.12 -3.53
CA ASP A 259 -10.62 11.30 -4.15
C ASP A 259 -10.10 10.62 -5.42
N ALA A 260 -10.32 9.30 -5.50
CA ALA A 260 -9.85 8.48 -6.63
C ALA A 260 -10.49 8.86 -7.97
N ARG A 261 -11.72 9.39 -7.97
CA ARG A 261 -12.40 9.83 -9.20
C ARG A 261 -11.76 11.10 -9.74
N GLY A 262 -11.51 12.07 -8.87
CA GLY A 262 -10.81 13.30 -9.26
C GLY A 262 -9.40 13.05 -9.77
N MET A 263 -8.67 12.08 -9.20
CA MET A 263 -7.37 11.67 -9.72
C MET A 263 -7.45 11.11 -11.13
N GLU A 264 -8.39 10.20 -11.38
CA GLU A 264 -8.56 9.59 -12.70
C GLU A 264 -9.03 10.59 -13.75
N GLU A 265 -9.88 11.54 -13.36
CA GLU A 265 -10.35 12.62 -14.22
C GLU A 265 -9.23 13.60 -14.57
N LEU A 266 -8.47 14.08 -13.59
CA LEU A 266 -7.28 14.91 -13.82
C LEU A 266 -6.31 14.22 -14.78
N ARG A 267 -6.05 12.93 -14.57
CA ARG A 267 -5.20 12.15 -15.44
C ARG A 267 -5.69 12.16 -16.88
N LYS A 268 -6.98 11.85 -17.11
CA LYS A 268 -7.58 11.83 -18.45
C LYS A 268 -7.53 13.18 -19.14
N ILE A 269 -7.70 14.26 -18.39
CA ILE A 269 -7.58 15.59 -18.93
C ILE A 269 -6.12 15.90 -19.31
N LEU A 270 -5.15 15.55 -18.46
CA LEU A 270 -3.72 15.75 -18.73
C LEU A 270 -3.21 14.89 -19.90
N THR A 271 -3.79 13.70 -20.12
CA THR A 271 -3.49 12.85 -21.29
C THR A 271 -4.21 13.30 -22.56
N GLY A 272 -5.24 14.14 -22.43
CA GLY A 272 -6.08 14.57 -23.53
C GLY A 272 -7.18 13.57 -23.90
N ASP A 273 -7.44 12.57 -23.05
CA ASP A 273 -8.48 11.57 -23.27
C ASP A 273 -9.89 12.18 -23.10
N ILE A 274 -10.00 13.22 -22.26
CA ILE A 274 -11.22 14.00 -22.09
C ILE A 274 -10.87 15.51 -22.06
N LEU A 275 -11.81 16.33 -22.47
CA LEU A 275 -11.70 17.79 -22.32
C LEU A 275 -12.26 18.20 -20.96
N PRO A 276 -11.71 19.24 -20.29
CA PRO A 276 -12.29 19.78 -19.10
C PRO A 276 -13.67 20.39 -19.43
N GLU A 277 -14.67 20.12 -18.61
CA GLU A 277 -16.01 20.69 -18.80
C GLU A 277 -16.01 22.22 -18.65
N SER A 278 -15.08 22.76 -17.86
CA SER A 278 -14.90 24.19 -17.66
C SER A 278 -13.45 24.50 -17.33
N GLY A 279 -12.99 25.70 -17.68
CA GLY A 279 -11.63 26.15 -17.37
C GLY A 279 -10.72 26.22 -18.58
N GLU A 280 -9.44 26.55 -18.32
CA GLU A 280 -8.42 26.75 -19.33
C GLU A 280 -7.13 26.05 -18.96
N ILE A 281 -6.47 25.45 -19.94
CA ILE A 281 -5.10 24.95 -19.83
C ILE A 281 -4.20 25.81 -20.70
N LEU A 282 -3.17 26.38 -20.10
CA LEU A 282 -2.19 27.19 -20.82
C LEU A 282 -0.81 26.53 -20.76
N LEU A 283 -0.16 26.45 -21.91
CA LEU A 283 1.24 26.05 -22.04
C LEU A 283 2.06 27.25 -22.52
N ASN A 284 3.03 27.68 -21.72
CA ASN A 284 3.83 28.87 -21.98
C ASN A 284 2.96 30.13 -22.32
N GLY A 285 1.87 30.28 -21.56
CA GLY A 285 0.94 31.41 -21.71
C GLY A 285 0.00 31.32 -22.91
N LYS A 286 0.01 30.21 -23.67
CA LYS A 286 -0.91 30.00 -24.80
C LYS A 286 -1.94 28.97 -24.43
N GLN A 287 -3.22 29.31 -24.60
CA GLN A 287 -4.31 28.37 -24.40
C GLN A 287 -4.14 27.16 -25.35
N THR A 288 -4.33 25.97 -24.82
CA THR A 288 -4.23 24.73 -25.57
C THR A 288 -5.48 23.87 -25.30
N GLU A 289 -6.12 23.45 -26.39
CA GLU A 289 -7.34 22.64 -26.30
C GLU A 289 -7.06 21.17 -25.98
N ILE A 290 -5.86 20.71 -26.27
CA ILE A 290 -5.47 19.29 -26.05
C ILE A 290 -4.01 19.21 -25.57
N PRO A 291 -3.78 18.73 -24.35
CA PRO A 291 -2.42 18.47 -23.84
C PRO A 291 -1.65 17.42 -24.66
N GLY A 292 -2.34 16.58 -25.44
CA GLY A 292 -1.79 15.38 -26.08
C GLY A 292 -0.85 15.57 -27.27
N ASN A 293 -0.54 16.78 -27.72
CA ASN A 293 0.37 17.01 -28.86
C ASN A 293 1.86 16.90 -28.50
N GLY A 294 2.26 15.90 -27.70
CA GLY A 294 3.68 15.63 -27.39
C GLY A 294 4.38 16.65 -26.50
N ARG A 295 3.63 17.56 -25.88
CA ARG A 295 4.16 18.62 -25.01
C ARG A 295 4.03 18.30 -23.51
N ILE A 296 3.16 17.35 -23.14
CA ILE A 296 3.00 16.84 -21.77
C ILE A 296 3.24 15.33 -21.84
N ALA A 297 4.23 14.85 -21.10
CA ALA A 297 4.47 13.43 -20.93
C ALA A 297 3.85 12.97 -19.61
N VAL A 298 2.92 12.02 -19.67
CA VAL A 298 2.34 11.39 -18.49
C VAL A 298 3.02 10.04 -18.31
N ILE A 299 3.76 9.90 -17.20
CA ILE A 299 4.40 8.64 -16.81
C ILE A 299 3.50 8.00 -15.76
N GLN A 300 3.01 6.81 -16.05
CA GLN A 300 2.20 6.03 -15.13
C GLN A 300 2.95 4.79 -14.70
N GLU A 301 2.79 4.43 -13.45
CA GLU A 301 3.05 3.07 -13.02
C GLU A 301 2.05 2.15 -13.74
N ARG A 302 2.55 1.27 -14.60
CA ARG A 302 1.70 0.30 -15.28
C ARG A 302 1.22 -0.70 -14.24
N THR A 303 0.01 -0.55 -13.74
CA THR A 303 -0.74 -1.69 -13.21
C THR A 303 -0.89 -2.68 -14.37
N THR A 304 -0.06 -3.68 -14.41
CA THR A 304 -0.23 -4.81 -15.34
C THR A 304 -1.59 -5.44 -15.03
N LYS A 305 -2.50 -5.27 -16.01
CA LYS A 305 -3.78 -5.98 -16.02
C LYS A 305 -3.55 -7.48 -16.01
#